data_ad833546388cbb1904767d729e008804
#
_entry.id   ad833546388cbb1904767d729e008804
#
_cell.length_a   1.000
_cell.length_b   1.000
_cell.length_c   1.000
_cell.angle_alpha   90.00
_cell.angle_beta   90.00
_cell.angle_gamma   90.00
#
_symmetry.space_group_name_H-M   'P 1'
#
loop_
_entity.id
_entity.type
_entity.pdbx_description
1 polymer ?
#
loop_
_entity_poly.entity_id
_entity_poly.type
_entity_poly.pdbx_seq_one_letter_code
_entity_poly.pdbx_strand_id
1 'polypeptide(L)'
;MHKIWIADDDEAIRVVLEESLSSNGYNTTSFSSADELVKSLKDTQPDLIITDVQMPGMLGYDLLKHINNNYEDLPVIIMTAFADMQAAVESFGGGAFEYMPKPFDLEDALKIIERALEEKPKTKGLKKESKLDIIGESQAMQNVFRSIGKLSNTIATVLIQGESGTGKELIAKSLHK
;
A
#
# COMPACT_ATOMS: atom_id res chain seq x y z
N MET A 1 -3.83 -6.26 -21.93
CA MET A 1 -2.68 -5.44 -21.48
C MET A 1 -3.19 -4.61 -20.33
N HIS A 2 -2.71 -4.84 -19.10
CA HIS A 2 -3.21 -4.15 -17.91
C HIS A 2 -2.75 -2.69 -17.90
N LYS A 3 -3.66 -1.82 -17.44
CA LYS A 3 -3.39 -0.39 -17.26
C LYS A 3 -3.01 -0.11 -15.81
N ILE A 4 -1.84 0.43 -15.59
CA ILE A 4 -1.32 0.76 -14.26
C ILE A 4 -1.11 2.27 -14.17
N TRP A 5 -1.71 2.89 -13.15
CA TRP A 5 -1.53 4.31 -12.89
C TRP A 5 -0.60 4.51 -11.71
N ILE A 6 0.31 5.49 -11.85
CA ILE A 6 1.35 5.79 -10.88
C ILE A 6 1.15 7.24 -10.43
N ALA A 7 1.07 7.50 -9.13
CA ALA A 7 1.05 8.84 -8.57
C ALA A 7 2.24 9.02 -7.60
N ASP A 8 3.13 9.93 -7.91
CA ASP A 8 4.30 10.28 -7.10
C ASP A 8 4.75 11.68 -7.50
N ASP A 9 5.13 12.54 -6.58
CA ASP A 9 5.64 13.89 -6.91
C ASP A 9 7.09 13.85 -7.42
N ASP A 10 7.85 12.79 -7.09
CA ASP A 10 9.20 12.56 -7.61
C ASP A 10 9.16 12.02 -9.06
N GLU A 11 9.58 12.86 -10.01
CA GLU A 11 9.66 12.51 -11.43
C GLU A 11 10.60 11.33 -11.69
N ALA A 12 11.71 11.22 -10.96
CA ALA A 12 12.66 10.12 -11.15
C ALA A 12 12.04 8.76 -10.81
N ILE A 13 11.24 8.70 -9.75
CA ILE A 13 10.50 7.48 -9.36
C ILE A 13 9.46 7.13 -10.44
N ARG A 14 8.72 8.11 -10.93
CA ARG A 14 7.73 7.88 -11.99
C ARG A 14 8.37 7.32 -13.26
N VAL A 15 9.46 7.93 -13.73
CA VAL A 15 10.18 7.47 -14.93
C VAL A 15 10.70 6.05 -14.75
N VAL A 16 11.35 5.73 -13.64
CA VAL A 16 11.88 4.39 -13.37
C VAL A 16 10.79 3.32 -13.34
N LEU A 17 9.66 3.62 -12.70
CA LEU A 17 8.51 2.70 -12.67
C LEU A 17 7.87 2.55 -14.04
N GLU A 18 7.67 3.63 -14.79
CA GLU A 18 7.11 3.58 -16.14
C GLU A 18 7.97 2.75 -17.09
N GLU A 19 9.28 2.97 -17.10
CA GLU A 19 10.21 2.20 -17.93
C GLU A 19 10.20 0.71 -17.57
N SER A 20 10.27 0.40 -16.28
CA SER A 20 10.23 -0.99 -15.79
C SER A 20 8.93 -1.68 -16.16
N LEU A 21 7.79 -1.05 -15.90
CA LEU A 21 6.48 -1.62 -16.18
C LEU A 21 6.19 -1.74 -17.68
N SER A 22 6.56 -0.74 -18.46
CA SER A 22 6.40 -0.79 -19.94
C SER A 22 7.22 -1.90 -20.55
N SER A 23 8.45 -2.12 -20.06
CA SER A 23 9.33 -3.22 -20.50
C SER A 23 8.74 -4.60 -20.17
N ASN A 24 7.89 -4.69 -19.16
CA ASN A 24 7.18 -5.90 -18.75
C ASN A 24 5.76 -6.01 -19.37
N GLY A 25 5.44 -5.17 -20.36
CA GLY A 25 4.21 -5.28 -21.14
C GLY A 25 2.97 -4.64 -20.51
N TYR A 26 3.13 -3.76 -19.51
CA TYR A 26 2.04 -2.98 -18.93
C TYR A 26 1.84 -1.66 -19.66
N ASN A 27 0.61 -1.14 -19.66
CA ASN A 27 0.30 0.21 -20.13
C ASN A 27 0.27 1.15 -18.93
N THR A 28 1.22 2.09 -18.86
CA THR A 28 1.40 2.98 -17.72
C THR A 28 0.93 4.39 -18.01
N THR A 29 0.44 5.07 -16.99
CA THR A 29 0.16 6.51 -16.98
C THR A 29 0.60 7.04 -15.62
N SER A 30 1.42 8.10 -15.60
CA SER A 30 1.87 8.70 -14.35
C SER A 30 1.28 10.10 -14.12
N PHE A 31 1.17 10.46 -12.85
CA PHE A 31 0.61 11.70 -12.35
C PHE A 31 1.56 12.29 -11.30
N SER A 32 1.72 13.60 -11.30
CA SER A 32 2.54 14.29 -10.30
C SER A 32 1.80 14.54 -8.98
N SER A 33 0.48 14.27 -8.94
CA SER A 33 -0.35 14.43 -7.75
C SER A 33 -1.57 13.51 -7.75
N ALA A 34 -2.10 13.24 -6.56
CA ALA A 34 -3.34 12.48 -6.40
C ALA A 34 -4.56 13.21 -7.01
N ASP A 35 -4.56 14.54 -6.97
CA ASP A 35 -5.65 15.34 -7.53
C ASP A 35 -5.77 15.19 -9.06
N GLU A 36 -4.66 15.10 -9.78
CA GLU A 36 -4.64 14.82 -11.22
C GLU A 36 -5.16 13.42 -11.52
N LEU A 37 -4.72 12.43 -10.75
CA LEU A 37 -5.17 11.05 -10.89
C LEU A 37 -6.69 10.95 -10.67
N VAL A 38 -7.23 11.56 -9.61
CA VAL A 38 -8.68 11.56 -9.32
C VAL A 38 -9.49 12.20 -10.45
N LYS A 39 -8.98 13.27 -11.06
CA LYS A 39 -9.64 13.89 -12.22
C LYS A 39 -9.72 12.92 -13.40
N SER A 40 -8.64 12.20 -13.67
CA SER A 40 -8.55 11.25 -14.78
C SER A 40 -9.40 10.00 -14.57
N LEU A 41 -9.68 9.61 -13.32
CA LEU A 41 -10.58 8.49 -12.98
C LEU A 41 -12.02 8.70 -13.45
N LYS A 42 -12.43 9.94 -13.72
CA LYS A 42 -13.76 10.24 -14.26
C LYS A 42 -13.95 9.78 -15.71
N ASP A 43 -12.86 9.74 -16.47
CA ASP A 43 -12.88 9.43 -17.90
C ASP A 43 -12.45 7.99 -18.19
N THR A 44 -11.47 7.49 -17.45
CA THR A 44 -10.93 6.13 -17.63
C THR A 44 -10.56 5.52 -16.28
N GLN A 45 -10.57 4.18 -16.21
CA GLN A 45 -10.19 3.46 -15.00
C GLN A 45 -9.00 2.55 -15.30
N PRO A 46 -7.95 2.51 -14.43
CA PRO A 46 -6.87 1.55 -14.50
C PRO A 46 -7.25 0.22 -13.88
N ASP A 47 -6.42 -0.80 -14.06
CA ASP A 47 -6.52 -2.09 -13.39
C ASP A 47 -5.81 -2.11 -12.03
N LEU A 48 -4.88 -1.15 -11.79
CA LEU A 48 -4.11 -1.00 -10.57
C LEU A 48 -3.63 0.45 -10.41
N ILE A 49 -3.63 0.94 -9.17
CA ILE A 49 -3.00 2.21 -8.81
C ILE A 49 -1.81 1.95 -7.90
N ILE A 50 -0.69 2.62 -8.17
CA ILE A 50 0.50 2.71 -7.31
C ILE A 50 0.62 4.18 -6.91
N THR A 51 0.61 4.48 -5.62
CA THR A 51 0.66 5.88 -5.17
C THR A 51 1.66 6.08 -4.04
N ASP A 52 2.36 7.20 -4.07
CA ASP A 52 3.11 7.65 -2.91
C ASP A 52 2.16 8.11 -1.80
N VAL A 53 2.64 8.04 -0.56
CA VAL A 53 1.93 8.56 0.62
C VAL A 53 1.97 10.08 0.65
N GLN A 54 3.15 10.64 0.47
CA GLN A 54 3.39 12.08 0.62
C GLN A 54 3.47 12.75 -0.73
N MET A 55 2.41 13.42 -1.10
CA MET A 55 2.35 14.24 -2.32
C MET A 55 1.77 15.62 -1.98
N PRO A 56 2.11 16.67 -2.76
CA PRO A 56 1.48 17.98 -2.63
C PRO A 56 -0.05 17.89 -2.85
N GLY A 57 -0.82 18.54 -2.00
CA GLY A 57 -2.29 18.51 -2.07
C GLY A 57 -2.89 17.30 -1.36
N MET A 58 -3.55 16.43 -2.09
CA MET A 58 -4.17 15.22 -1.54
C MET A 58 -3.12 14.18 -1.20
N LEU A 59 -3.13 13.67 0.03
CA LEU A 59 -2.25 12.59 0.46
C LEU A 59 -2.67 11.24 -0.16
N GLY A 60 -1.71 10.31 -0.32
CA GLY A 60 -1.98 8.97 -0.84
C GLY A 60 -3.04 8.19 -0.03
N TYR A 61 -3.17 8.45 1.27
CA TYR A 61 -4.24 7.86 2.09
C TYR A 61 -5.62 8.40 1.78
N ASP A 62 -5.73 9.69 1.50
CA ASP A 62 -7.00 10.28 1.12
C ASP A 62 -7.41 9.81 -0.27
N LEU A 63 -6.43 9.62 -1.16
CA LEU A 63 -6.64 8.95 -2.45
C LEU A 63 -7.13 7.51 -2.25
N LEU A 64 -6.48 6.72 -1.39
CA LEU A 64 -6.91 5.35 -1.07
C LEU A 64 -8.36 5.31 -0.56
N LYS A 65 -8.71 6.18 0.39
CA LYS A 65 -10.09 6.29 0.91
C LYS A 65 -11.07 6.65 -0.20
N HIS A 66 -10.67 7.57 -1.09
CA HIS A 66 -11.49 7.96 -2.24
C HIS A 66 -11.73 6.77 -3.18
N ILE A 67 -10.67 6.01 -3.50
CA ILE A 67 -10.78 4.82 -4.35
C ILE A 67 -11.68 3.76 -3.70
N ASN A 68 -11.45 3.41 -2.45
CA ASN A 68 -12.23 2.38 -1.75
C ASN A 68 -13.73 2.72 -1.62
N ASN A 69 -14.06 4.01 -1.59
CA ASN A 69 -15.45 4.45 -1.49
C ASN A 69 -16.19 4.51 -2.83
N ASN A 70 -15.46 4.65 -3.94
CA ASN A 70 -16.07 4.94 -5.25
C ASN A 70 -15.76 3.88 -6.31
N TYR A 71 -14.73 3.05 -6.12
CA TYR A 71 -14.25 2.09 -7.10
C TYR A 71 -14.06 0.72 -6.44
N GLU A 72 -15.12 -0.09 -6.43
CA GLU A 72 -15.03 -1.47 -5.94
C GLU A 72 -14.02 -2.26 -6.78
N ASP A 73 -13.22 -3.08 -6.12
CA ASP A 73 -12.24 -3.98 -6.75
C ASP A 73 -11.06 -3.32 -7.46
N LEU A 74 -10.81 -2.02 -7.31
CA LEU A 74 -9.62 -1.37 -7.84
C LEU A 74 -8.47 -1.45 -6.80
N PRO A 75 -7.46 -2.31 -7.03
CA PRO A 75 -6.35 -2.46 -6.11
C PRO A 75 -5.48 -1.21 -6.06
N VAL A 76 -5.03 -0.86 -4.85
CA VAL A 76 -4.11 0.25 -4.61
C VAL A 76 -2.88 -0.26 -3.87
N ILE A 77 -1.69 -0.02 -4.42
CA ILE A 77 -0.40 -0.21 -3.75
C ILE A 77 0.08 1.14 -3.27
N ILE A 78 0.43 1.23 -1.99
CA ILE A 78 0.97 2.45 -1.38
C ILE A 78 2.49 2.35 -1.34
N MET A 79 3.19 3.33 -1.93
CA MET A 79 4.62 3.54 -1.73
C MET A 79 4.82 4.43 -0.50
N THR A 80 5.79 4.11 0.35
CA THR A 80 6.02 4.89 1.57
C THR A 80 7.50 4.98 1.90
N ALA A 81 7.93 6.15 2.38
CA ALA A 81 9.26 6.28 2.94
C ALA A 81 9.37 5.52 4.27
N PHE A 82 10.59 5.14 4.64
CA PHE A 82 10.89 4.35 5.83
C PHE A 82 10.35 4.95 7.14
N ALA A 83 10.24 6.28 7.20
CA ALA A 83 9.79 7.02 8.38
C ALA A 83 8.27 6.96 8.62
N ASP A 84 7.47 6.60 7.61
CA ASP A 84 6.01 6.67 7.66
C ASP A 84 5.35 5.30 7.89
N MET A 85 6.03 4.42 8.61
CA MET A 85 5.61 3.04 8.85
C MET A 85 4.25 2.93 9.54
N GLN A 86 3.97 3.82 10.49
CA GLN A 86 2.67 3.83 11.18
C GLN A 86 1.54 4.14 10.19
N ALA A 87 1.79 5.10 9.32
CA ALA A 87 0.88 5.46 8.25
C ALA A 87 0.70 4.32 7.23
N ALA A 88 1.74 3.51 6.96
CA ALA A 88 1.64 2.33 6.11
C ALA A 88 0.73 1.24 6.72
N VAL A 89 0.82 1.00 8.02
CA VAL A 89 -0.07 0.06 8.72
C VAL A 89 -1.51 0.55 8.72
N GLU A 90 -1.73 1.85 8.88
CA GLU A 90 -3.05 2.48 8.75
C GLU A 90 -3.62 2.30 7.33
N SER A 91 -2.76 2.25 6.30
CA SER A 91 -3.16 1.99 4.91
C SER A 91 -3.73 0.60 4.72
N PHE A 92 -3.17 -0.43 5.35
CA PHE A 92 -3.76 -1.78 5.31
C PHE A 92 -5.13 -1.80 6.00
N GLY A 93 -5.27 -1.12 7.13
CA GLY A 93 -6.57 -0.91 7.76
C GLY A 93 -7.53 -0.10 6.89
N GLY A 94 -7.02 0.74 6.00
CA GLY A 94 -7.76 1.53 5.01
C GLY A 94 -8.11 0.80 3.72
N GLY A 95 -7.67 -0.47 3.53
CA GLY A 95 -8.01 -1.28 2.37
C GLY A 95 -7.03 -1.21 1.20
N ALA A 96 -5.77 -0.81 1.42
CA ALA A 96 -4.72 -0.97 0.42
C ALA A 96 -4.46 -2.46 0.15
N PHE A 97 -4.14 -2.82 -1.09
CA PHE A 97 -3.76 -4.19 -1.45
C PHE A 97 -2.41 -4.58 -0.80
N GLU A 98 -1.43 -3.71 -0.93
CA GLU A 98 -0.08 -3.88 -0.37
C GLU A 98 0.57 -2.51 -0.16
N TYR A 99 1.65 -2.47 0.64
CA TYR A 99 2.52 -1.31 0.63
C TYR A 99 3.96 -1.68 0.30
N MET A 100 4.67 -0.74 -0.28
CA MET A 100 6.02 -0.90 -0.80
C MET A 100 6.93 0.18 -0.19
N PRO A 101 7.84 -0.19 0.72
CA PRO A 101 8.74 0.79 1.35
C PRO A 101 9.78 1.28 0.35
N LYS A 102 10.02 2.59 0.31
CA LYS A 102 11.12 3.22 -0.42
C LYS A 102 12.41 3.21 0.43
N PRO A 103 13.59 2.85 -0.13
CA PRO A 103 13.82 2.39 -1.50
C PRO A 103 13.37 0.94 -1.69
N PHE A 104 12.88 0.59 -2.88
CA PHE A 104 12.44 -0.76 -3.23
C PHE A 104 13.22 -1.31 -4.41
N ASP A 105 13.30 -2.62 -4.48
CA ASP A 105 13.82 -3.34 -5.65
C ASP A 105 12.72 -3.48 -6.71
N LEU A 106 13.07 -3.27 -8.00
CA LEU A 106 12.10 -3.31 -9.10
C LEU A 106 11.55 -4.72 -9.34
N GLU A 107 12.34 -5.77 -9.11
CA GLU A 107 11.85 -7.15 -9.25
C GLU A 107 10.83 -7.49 -8.16
N ASP A 108 11.04 -7.01 -6.93
CA ASP A 108 10.09 -7.19 -5.84
C ASP A 108 8.82 -6.35 -6.05
N ALA A 109 8.95 -5.15 -6.61
CA ALA A 109 7.81 -4.32 -7.01
C ALA A 109 6.96 -5.04 -8.07
N LEU A 110 7.57 -5.63 -9.10
CA LEU A 110 6.87 -6.40 -10.15
C LEU A 110 6.09 -7.57 -9.57
N LYS A 111 6.67 -8.35 -8.65
CA LYS A 111 5.97 -9.47 -7.98
C LYS A 111 4.72 -9.01 -7.21
N ILE A 112 4.81 -7.86 -6.55
CA ILE A 112 3.67 -7.27 -5.82
C ILE A 112 2.57 -6.84 -6.80
N ILE A 113 2.96 -6.22 -7.91
CA ILE A 113 2.07 -5.75 -8.97
C ILE A 113 1.35 -6.92 -9.65
N GLU A 114 2.08 -7.97 -10.05
CA GLU A 114 1.51 -9.19 -10.64
C GLU A 114 0.45 -9.79 -9.71
N ARG A 115 0.79 -9.95 -8.43
CA ARG A 115 -0.15 -10.46 -7.43
C ARG A 115 -1.38 -9.55 -7.28
N ALA A 116 -1.22 -8.22 -7.32
CA ALA A 116 -2.33 -7.30 -7.21
C ALA A 116 -3.29 -7.35 -8.41
N LEU A 117 -2.77 -7.67 -9.60
CA LEU A 117 -3.56 -7.82 -10.82
C LEU A 117 -4.27 -9.19 -10.90
N GLU A 118 -3.69 -10.24 -10.31
CA GLU A 118 -4.26 -11.59 -10.27
C GLU A 118 -5.30 -11.78 -9.16
N GLU A 119 -5.02 -11.24 -7.98
CA GLU A 119 -5.90 -11.33 -6.80
C GLU A 119 -6.88 -10.15 -6.81
N LYS A 120 -8.19 -10.41 -6.96
CA LYS A 120 -9.18 -9.36 -6.71
C LYS A 120 -9.08 -8.88 -5.26
N PRO A 121 -9.05 -7.57 -5.00
CA PRO A 121 -9.01 -7.06 -3.63
C PRO A 121 -10.19 -7.62 -2.84
N LYS A 122 -9.91 -8.27 -1.73
CA LYS A 122 -10.94 -8.73 -0.80
C LYS A 122 -11.45 -7.55 0.02
N THR A 123 -12.14 -6.61 -0.62
CA THR A 123 -12.81 -5.51 0.06
C THR A 123 -14.12 -6.02 0.66
N LYS A 124 -14.07 -6.53 1.86
CA LYS A 124 -15.21 -6.48 2.77
C LYS A 124 -14.75 -6.04 4.15
N GLY A 125 -14.92 -4.75 4.34
CA GLY A 125 -15.28 -4.11 5.59
C GLY A 125 -14.49 -4.48 6.83
N LEU A 126 -13.73 -3.51 7.32
CA LEU A 126 -13.87 -3.17 8.74
C LEU A 126 -13.30 -1.76 8.94
N LYS A 127 -14.22 -0.80 9.10
CA LYS A 127 -13.89 0.46 9.77
C LYS A 127 -13.45 0.12 11.18
N LYS A 128 -12.16 0.28 11.49
CA LYS A 128 -11.70 0.56 12.84
C LYS A 128 -10.40 1.35 12.77
N GLU A 129 -10.46 2.59 13.19
CA GLU A 129 -9.30 3.38 13.57
C GLU A 129 -8.56 2.65 14.69
N SER A 130 -7.38 2.14 14.41
CA SER A 130 -6.49 1.62 15.45
C SER A 130 -5.16 2.36 15.36
N LYS A 131 -4.94 3.28 16.31
CA LYS A 131 -3.60 3.78 16.58
C LYS A 131 -2.75 2.62 17.06
N LEU A 132 -1.70 2.30 16.33
CA LEU A 132 -0.67 1.35 16.76
C LEU A 132 0.42 2.13 17.49
N ASP A 133 0.56 1.91 18.79
CA ASP A 133 1.59 2.53 19.63
C ASP A 133 2.94 1.76 19.55
N ILE A 134 3.28 1.21 18.37
CA ILE A 134 4.49 0.41 18.17
C ILE A 134 5.48 1.18 17.30
N ILE A 135 6.70 1.40 17.80
CA ILE A 135 7.77 2.12 17.11
C ILE A 135 8.91 1.15 16.78
N GLY A 136 9.37 1.12 15.52
CA GLY A 136 10.54 0.33 15.14
C GLY A 136 10.99 0.60 13.69
N GLU A 137 12.27 0.95 13.52
CA GLU A 137 12.85 1.38 12.24
C GLU A 137 13.61 0.27 11.48
N SER A 138 13.78 -0.92 12.08
CA SER A 138 14.52 -2.01 11.42
C SER A 138 13.69 -2.73 10.35
N GLN A 139 14.36 -3.27 9.31
CA GLN A 139 13.75 -4.08 8.27
C GLN A 139 12.93 -5.26 8.83
N ALA A 140 13.41 -5.86 9.93
CA ALA A 140 12.71 -6.95 10.61
C ALA A 140 11.37 -6.48 11.20
N MET A 141 11.33 -5.30 11.84
CA MET A 141 10.10 -4.71 12.37
C MET A 141 9.11 -4.34 11.27
N GLN A 142 9.59 -3.89 10.12
CA GLN A 142 8.72 -3.61 8.96
C GLN A 142 7.98 -4.85 8.47
N ASN A 143 8.67 -5.98 8.38
CA ASN A 143 8.04 -7.25 8.02
C ASN A 143 6.98 -7.67 9.05
N VAL A 144 7.22 -7.37 10.34
CA VAL A 144 6.24 -7.58 11.40
C VAL A 144 5.01 -6.68 11.21
N PHE A 145 5.20 -5.38 10.95
CA PHE A 145 4.08 -4.45 10.68
C PHE A 145 3.27 -4.85 9.45
N ARG A 146 3.96 -5.23 8.36
CA ARG A 146 3.29 -5.76 7.16
C ARG A 146 2.43 -6.97 7.49
N SER A 147 2.95 -7.89 8.31
CA SER A 147 2.21 -9.08 8.74
C SER A 147 1.02 -8.71 9.63
N ILE A 148 1.17 -7.76 10.56
CA ILE A 148 0.08 -7.26 11.39
C ILE A 148 -1.06 -6.70 10.52
N GLY A 149 -0.72 -5.81 9.57
CA GLY A 149 -1.70 -5.21 8.66
C GLY A 149 -2.50 -6.27 7.87
N LYS A 150 -1.82 -7.29 7.33
CA LYS A 150 -2.46 -8.38 6.59
C LYS A 150 -3.33 -9.29 7.47
N LEU A 151 -2.86 -9.58 8.68
CA LEU A 151 -3.50 -10.56 9.57
C LEU A 151 -4.62 -9.94 10.41
N SER A 152 -4.58 -8.64 10.70
CA SER A 152 -5.62 -7.95 11.49
C SER A 152 -7.03 -8.07 10.92
N ASN A 153 -7.16 -8.34 9.62
CA ASN A 153 -8.44 -8.54 8.91
C ASN A 153 -8.78 -10.01 8.64
N THR A 154 -8.09 -10.95 9.28
CA THR A 154 -8.30 -12.39 9.11
C THR A 154 -8.71 -13.07 10.41
N ILE A 155 -9.29 -14.26 10.32
CA ILE A 155 -9.60 -15.14 11.47
C ILE A 155 -8.49 -16.17 11.71
N ALA A 156 -7.30 -15.95 11.16
CA ALA A 156 -6.18 -16.90 11.27
C ALA A 156 -5.59 -16.89 12.68
N THR A 157 -5.17 -18.07 13.16
CA THR A 157 -4.37 -18.18 14.39
C THR A 157 -2.95 -17.73 14.12
N VAL A 158 -2.46 -16.78 14.93
CA VAL A 158 -1.12 -16.20 14.78
C VAL A 158 -0.24 -16.61 15.97
N LEU A 159 0.93 -17.20 15.69
CA LEU A 159 1.96 -17.50 16.68
C LEU A 159 3.02 -16.38 16.66
N ILE A 160 3.20 -15.69 17.79
CA ILE A 160 4.20 -14.62 17.95
C ILE A 160 5.36 -15.15 18.77
N GLN A 161 6.56 -15.21 18.16
CA GLN A 161 7.78 -15.68 18.81
C GLN A 161 8.82 -14.56 18.91
N GLY A 162 9.64 -14.57 19.95
CA GLY A 162 10.72 -13.61 20.16
C GLY A 162 11.23 -13.66 21.61
N GLU A 163 12.36 -13.04 21.89
CA GLU A 163 12.97 -12.96 23.21
C GLU A 163 12.10 -12.17 24.21
N SER A 164 12.39 -12.30 25.50
CA SER A 164 11.68 -11.53 26.53
C SER A 164 11.94 -10.03 26.36
N GLY A 165 10.89 -9.21 26.49
CA GLY A 165 11.01 -7.75 26.36
C GLY A 165 10.96 -7.20 24.91
N THR A 166 10.80 -8.02 23.89
CA THR A 166 10.77 -7.59 22.46
C THR A 166 9.42 -7.00 21.98
N GLY A 167 8.49 -6.73 22.89
CA GLY A 167 7.22 -6.10 22.51
C GLY A 167 6.13 -7.02 21.95
N LYS A 168 6.25 -8.35 22.13
CA LYS A 168 5.25 -9.34 21.65
C LYS A 168 3.82 -9.04 22.09
N GLU A 169 3.66 -8.50 23.30
CA GLU A 169 2.35 -8.13 23.84
C GLU A 169 1.71 -6.95 23.07
N LEU A 170 2.52 -5.99 22.62
CA LEU A 170 2.05 -4.88 21.80
C LEU A 170 1.59 -5.37 20.44
N ILE A 171 2.36 -6.29 19.82
CA ILE A 171 2.00 -6.94 18.56
C ILE A 171 0.70 -7.73 18.69
N ALA A 172 0.55 -8.52 19.75
CA ALA A 172 -0.67 -9.28 20.02
C ALA A 172 -1.89 -8.35 20.18
N LYS A 173 -1.75 -7.24 20.91
CA LYS A 173 -2.80 -6.23 21.06
C LYS A 173 -3.18 -5.58 19.72
N SER A 174 -2.21 -5.37 18.83
CA SER A 174 -2.45 -4.78 17.50
C SER A 174 -3.18 -5.71 16.54
N LEU A 175 -3.06 -7.02 16.72
CA LEU A 175 -3.80 -8.04 15.95
C LEU A 175 -5.23 -8.26 16.48
N HIS A 176 -5.49 -7.92 17.73
CA HIS A 176 -6.77 -8.19 18.43
C HIS A 176 -7.74 -7.01 18.43
N LYS A 177 -7.44 -5.95 17.73
CA LYS A 177 -8.37 -4.81 17.58
C LYS A 177 -9.32 -5.01 16.38
#